data_5579f0a1036c4fc0bc70b452bbcb370c
#
_entry.id   5579f0a1036c4fc0bc70b452bbcb370c
#
_cell.length_a   1.000
_cell.length_b   1.000
_cell.length_c   1.000
_cell.angle_alpha   90.00
_cell.angle_beta   90.00
_cell.angle_gamma   90.00
#
_symmetry.space_group_name_H-M   'P 1'
#
loop_
_entity.id
_entity.type
_entity.pdbx_description
1 polymer ?
#
loop_
_entity_poly.entity_id
_entity_poly.type
_entity_poly.pdbx_seq_one_letter_code
_entity_poly.pdbx_strand_id
1 'polypeptide(L)'
;RRVILIDGQIGSGSGAGGQTTIGAYVFLIPFLATVALLGFTALREDWANTTPVKKKDDENDRIDDETSSLNKNPLDPFRTFVAEMGRGGALTENKSWRLFTLCILYFAQGLPWGFASVTFAAYLVDNGVAIGDVAILFATVALPWTFKWIWGPVVDAVNIPRYGARRQWVLIAQLGMVLTLGTLLLVPDLNAEIELVTRLLFIHNIFASLQDVGTDALAVEILQPNEVAKANGFMFAAKRAGIIVGGAVLGVAVTKIGIGGVIVIQLALLSIIVAVPLTMVERPGVKLFPWSKSEDEWWLSITDADGNNEEGQEPTN
;
A
#
# COMPACT_ATOMS: atom_id res chain seq x y z
N ARG A 1 23.25 53.22 -7.60
CA ARG A 1 24.66 53.48 -7.24
C ARG A 1 24.85 53.28 -5.73
N ARG A 2 25.33 52.15 -5.33
CA ARG A 2 26.46 51.92 -4.40
C ARG A 2 26.58 50.41 -4.19
N VAL A 3 27.63 49.90 -4.79
CA VAL A 3 28.20 48.60 -4.52
C VAL A 3 28.80 48.65 -3.13
N ILE A 4 28.44 47.74 -2.23
CA ILE A 4 29.23 47.46 -1.03
C ILE A 4 29.66 46.01 -1.15
N LEU A 5 30.93 45.86 -1.52
CA LEU A 5 31.69 44.63 -1.35
C LEU A 5 31.95 44.47 0.16
N ILE A 6 31.52 43.37 0.74
CA ILE A 6 32.05 42.92 2.02
C ILE A 6 32.74 41.57 1.77
N ASP A 7 34.06 41.69 1.81
CA ASP A 7 34.99 40.58 1.88
C ASP A 7 34.87 39.91 3.28
N GLY A 8 34.79 38.57 3.34
CA GLY A 8 34.67 37.89 4.64
C GLY A 8 34.77 36.40 4.53
N GLN A 9 35.95 35.89 4.41
CA GLN A 9 36.50 34.60 4.87
C GLN A 9 35.56 33.40 5.08
N ILE A 10 35.83 32.40 4.26
CA ILE A 10 35.37 31.01 4.41
C ILE A 10 36.06 30.42 5.66
N GLY A 11 35.30 30.27 6.76
CA GLY A 11 35.67 29.45 7.89
C GLY A 11 35.28 27.99 7.65
N SER A 12 36.25 27.12 7.47
CA SER A 12 36.11 25.68 7.50
C SER A 12 35.66 25.19 8.87
N GLY A 13 34.36 24.95 9.05
CA GLY A 13 33.78 24.34 10.25
C GLY A 13 33.43 22.87 9.98
N SER A 14 34.41 21.99 10.10
CA SER A 14 34.18 20.56 10.23
C SER A 14 33.57 20.28 11.62
N GLY A 15 32.37 19.66 11.67
CA GLY A 15 31.90 19.02 12.88
C GLY A 15 30.47 19.28 13.31
N ALA A 16 29.46 19.01 12.48
CA ALA A 16 28.07 18.97 12.95
C ALA A 16 27.21 17.89 12.25
N GLY A 17 27.82 16.87 11.65
CA GLY A 17 27.08 15.85 10.84
C GLY A 17 26.45 14.70 11.63
N GLY A 18 26.67 14.57 12.94
CA GLY A 18 26.29 13.37 13.69
C GLY A 18 25.01 13.46 14.54
N GLN A 19 24.57 14.67 14.91
CA GLN A 19 23.46 14.80 15.88
C GLN A 19 22.07 14.90 15.25
N THR A 20 21.93 15.26 13.99
CA THR A 20 20.63 15.44 13.33
C THR A 20 20.03 14.15 12.80
N THR A 21 20.83 13.11 12.56
CA THR A 21 20.34 11.81 12.05
C THR A 21 19.59 11.03 13.12
N ILE A 22 20.05 11.07 14.38
CA ILE A 22 19.40 10.42 15.53
C ILE A 22 18.06 11.09 15.83
N GLY A 23 17.95 12.43 15.71
CA GLY A 23 16.72 13.17 15.94
C GLY A 23 15.57 12.79 15.02
N ALA A 24 15.83 12.52 13.74
CA ALA A 24 14.80 12.12 12.80
C ALA A 24 14.24 10.72 13.10
N TYR A 25 15.07 9.78 13.52
CA TYR A 25 14.62 8.44 13.91
C TYR A 25 13.88 8.43 15.24
N VAL A 26 14.24 9.31 16.19
CA VAL A 26 13.58 9.46 17.48
C VAL A 26 12.11 9.90 17.33
N PHE A 27 11.79 10.69 16.29
CA PHE A 27 10.40 11.10 16.01
C PHE A 27 9.68 10.13 15.06
N LEU A 28 10.40 9.54 14.12
CA LEU A 28 9.80 8.66 13.09
C LEU A 28 9.34 7.32 13.70
N ILE A 29 10.16 6.69 14.52
CA ILE A 29 9.84 5.40 15.15
C ILE A 29 8.64 5.52 16.10
N PRO A 30 8.55 6.50 17.02
CA PRO A 30 7.37 6.69 17.85
C PRO A 30 6.13 7.10 17.04
N PHE A 31 6.29 7.90 15.99
CA PHE A 31 5.18 8.29 15.12
C PHE A 31 4.60 7.10 14.38
N LEU A 32 5.44 6.28 13.74
CA LEU A 32 5.01 5.05 13.07
C LEU A 32 4.45 4.04 14.08
N ALA A 33 5.04 3.93 15.26
CA ALA A 33 4.52 3.11 16.34
C ALA A 33 3.18 3.63 16.85
N THR A 34 3.00 4.96 16.96
CA THR A 34 1.74 5.58 17.39
C THR A 34 0.64 5.39 16.35
N VAL A 35 0.95 5.58 15.06
CA VAL A 35 -0.01 5.33 13.96
C VAL A 35 -0.38 3.84 13.90
N ALA A 36 0.59 2.95 14.06
CA ALA A 36 0.35 1.51 14.16
C ALA A 36 -0.47 1.16 15.42
N LEU A 37 -0.17 1.79 16.56
CA LEU A 37 -0.88 1.57 17.83
C LEU A 37 -2.30 2.14 17.79
N LEU A 38 -2.51 3.33 17.23
CA LEU A 38 -3.84 3.92 17.04
C LEU A 38 -4.69 3.13 16.04
N GLY A 39 -4.11 2.70 14.93
CA GLY A 39 -4.75 1.78 14.01
C GLY A 39 -5.09 0.45 14.68
N PHE A 40 -4.22 -0.03 15.54
CA PHE A 40 -4.37 -1.26 16.29
C PHE A 40 -5.41 -1.19 17.43
N THR A 41 -5.48 -0.08 18.18
CA THR A 41 -6.50 0.11 19.21
C THR A 41 -7.90 0.25 18.61
N ALA A 42 -8.03 0.97 17.49
CA ALA A 42 -9.28 1.06 16.74
C ALA A 42 -9.71 -0.31 16.18
N LEU A 43 -8.77 -1.12 15.69
CA LEU A 43 -9.03 -2.51 15.27
C LEU A 43 -9.47 -3.39 16.45
N ARG A 44 -8.92 -3.18 17.63
CA ARG A 44 -9.21 -4.00 18.82
C ARG A 44 -10.62 -3.83 19.37
N GLU A 45 -11.07 -2.59 19.54
CA GLU A 45 -12.36 -2.32 20.19
C GLU A 45 -13.53 -2.76 19.31
N ASP A 46 -13.43 -2.57 18.01
CA ASP A 46 -14.49 -2.89 17.08
C ASP A 46 -14.51 -4.35 16.63
N TRP A 47 -13.35 -5.02 16.66
CA TRP A 47 -13.24 -6.43 16.29
C TRP A 47 -13.88 -7.36 17.30
N ALA A 48 -13.79 -7.04 18.59
CA ALA A 48 -14.45 -7.78 19.67
C ALA A 48 -15.97 -7.72 19.56
N ASN A 49 -16.53 -6.64 19.02
CA ASN A 49 -17.96 -6.39 18.91
C ASN A 49 -18.63 -6.97 17.64
N THR A 50 -17.86 -7.50 16.68
CA THR A 50 -18.39 -8.04 15.41
C THR A 50 -18.45 -9.57 15.33
N THR A 51 -18.03 -10.28 16.37
CA THR A 51 -18.29 -11.73 16.46
C THR A 51 -19.79 -11.94 16.73
N PRO A 52 -20.47 -12.86 16.01
CA PRO A 52 -21.87 -13.16 16.30
C PRO A 52 -21.97 -13.67 17.73
N VAL A 53 -22.72 -12.94 18.55
CA VAL A 53 -23.03 -13.33 19.93
C VAL A 53 -23.78 -14.65 19.83
N LYS A 54 -23.13 -15.77 20.14
CA LYS A 54 -23.85 -16.97 20.55
C LYS A 54 -24.62 -16.59 21.82
N LYS A 55 -25.94 -16.61 21.76
CA LYS A 55 -26.77 -16.54 22.95
C LYS A 55 -26.27 -17.61 23.91
N LYS A 56 -25.65 -17.21 24.98
CA LYS A 56 -25.37 -18.05 26.12
C LYS A 56 -26.45 -17.79 27.18
N ASP A 57 -27.25 -18.76 27.38
CA ASP A 57 -28.16 -18.85 28.54
C ASP A 57 -27.33 -19.49 29.66
N ASP A 58 -26.59 -18.67 30.45
CA ASP A 58 -26.14 -19.09 31.77
C ASP A 58 -25.42 -17.95 32.52
N GLU A 59 -25.93 -17.62 33.70
CA GLU A 59 -25.49 -16.55 34.59
C GLU A 59 -24.12 -16.83 35.28
N ASN A 60 -23.65 -18.07 35.23
CA ASN A 60 -22.39 -18.50 35.87
C ASN A 60 -21.14 -18.18 35.06
N ASP A 61 -21.28 -17.89 33.74
CA ASP A 61 -20.14 -17.59 32.85
C ASP A 61 -19.66 -16.13 32.92
N ARG A 62 -20.37 -15.24 33.64
CA ARG A 62 -19.97 -13.79 33.69
C ARG A 62 -18.74 -13.52 34.57
N ILE A 63 -18.54 -14.35 35.61
CA ILE A 63 -17.40 -14.14 36.55
C ILE A 63 -16.09 -14.61 35.93
N ASP A 64 -16.13 -15.66 35.09
CA ASP A 64 -14.94 -16.18 34.42
C ASP A 64 -14.52 -15.30 33.24
N ASP A 65 -15.45 -14.54 32.63
CA ASP A 65 -15.17 -13.63 31.52
C ASP A 65 -14.51 -12.32 32.00
N GLU A 66 -14.87 -11.78 33.17
CA GLU A 66 -14.22 -10.59 33.74
C GLU A 66 -12.79 -10.87 34.19
N THR A 67 -12.50 -12.03 34.76
CA THR A 67 -11.14 -12.41 35.15
C THR A 67 -10.27 -12.77 33.95
N SER A 68 -10.83 -13.32 32.89
CA SER A 68 -10.10 -13.61 31.64
C SER A 68 -9.77 -12.34 30.85
N SER A 69 -10.56 -11.26 30.99
CA SER A 69 -10.30 -9.98 30.32
C SER A 69 -9.12 -9.23 30.92
N LEU A 70 -8.81 -9.43 32.20
CA LEU A 70 -7.71 -8.75 32.92
C LEU A 70 -6.33 -9.34 32.59
N ASN A 71 -6.26 -10.55 32.01
CA ASN A 71 -4.99 -11.22 31.70
C ASN A 71 -4.66 -11.30 30.21
N LYS A 72 -5.32 -10.50 29.35
CA LYS A 72 -5.01 -10.46 27.91
C LYS A 72 -3.75 -9.62 27.66
N ASN A 73 -2.71 -10.28 27.16
CA ASN A 73 -1.51 -9.58 26.69
C ASN A 73 -1.90 -8.57 25.60
N PRO A 74 -1.52 -7.29 25.72
CA PRO A 74 -1.85 -6.25 24.71
C PRO A 74 -1.36 -6.58 23.29
N LEU A 75 -0.45 -7.55 23.15
CA LEU A 75 0.07 -8.01 21.85
C LEU A 75 -0.73 -9.20 21.25
N ASP A 76 -1.66 -9.82 22.01
CA ASP A 76 -2.39 -10.98 21.51
C ASP A 76 -3.23 -10.70 20.24
N PRO A 77 -3.92 -9.55 20.10
CA PRO A 77 -4.61 -9.23 18.87
C PRO A 77 -3.67 -9.08 17.66
N PHE A 78 -2.46 -8.53 17.87
CA PHE A 78 -1.45 -8.43 16.82
C PHE A 78 -0.91 -9.80 16.42
N ARG A 79 -0.62 -10.66 17.40
CA ARG A 79 -0.21 -12.05 17.14
C ARG A 79 -1.27 -12.82 16.39
N THR A 80 -2.55 -12.68 16.78
CA THR A 80 -3.67 -13.30 16.08
C THR A 80 -3.78 -12.80 14.65
N PHE A 81 -3.69 -11.47 14.44
CA PHE A 81 -3.69 -10.86 13.11
C PHE A 81 -2.55 -11.38 12.22
N VAL A 82 -1.32 -11.45 12.74
CA VAL A 82 -0.16 -11.97 12.01
C VAL A 82 -0.31 -13.47 11.72
N ALA A 83 -0.82 -14.25 12.69
CA ALA A 83 -1.07 -15.66 12.50
C ALA A 83 -2.17 -15.94 11.46
N GLU A 84 -3.22 -15.14 11.42
CA GLU A 84 -4.27 -15.20 10.39
C GLU A 84 -3.73 -14.83 9.01
N MET A 85 -2.91 -13.79 8.92
CA MET A 85 -2.24 -13.45 7.66
C MET A 85 -1.33 -14.59 7.18
N GLY A 86 -0.59 -15.22 8.11
CA GLY A 86 0.32 -16.31 7.80
C GLY A 86 -0.35 -17.61 7.34
N ARG A 87 -1.65 -17.78 7.61
CA ARG A 87 -2.42 -18.94 7.11
C ARG A 87 -2.68 -18.89 5.62
N GLY A 88 -2.47 -17.72 4.98
CA GLY A 88 -2.80 -17.54 3.57
C GLY A 88 -4.31 -17.64 3.30
N GLY A 89 -4.67 -18.10 2.12
CA GLY A 89 -6.06 -18.26 1.70
C GLY A 89 -6.56 -17.10 0.85
N ALA A 90 -7.77 -17.25 0.35
CA ALA A 90 -8.40 -16.24 -0.50
C ALA A 90 -8.80 -15.01 0.31
N LEU A 91 -8.75 -13.83 -0.34
CA LEU A 91 -9.15 -12.57 0.28
C LEU A 91 -10.62 -12.58 0.76
N THR A 92 -11.49 -13.32 0.08
CA THR A 92 -12.89 -13.48 0.49
C THR A 92 -13.07 -14.25 1.80
N GLU A 93 -12.12 -15.09 2.17
CA GLU A 93 -12.19 -15.95 3.35
C GLU A 93 -11.41 -15.39 4.54
N ASN A 94 -10.26 -14.76 4.28
CA ASN A 94 -9.39 -14.23 5.32
C ASN A 94 -9.57 -12.72 5.47
N LYS A 95 -10.29 -12.29 6.52
CA LYS A 95 -10.60 -10.89 6.81
C LYS A 95 -9.36 -10.05 7.06
N SER A 96 -8.41 -10.55 7.84
CA SER A 96 -7.17 -9.82 8.18
C SER A 96 -6.30 -9.62 6.95
N TRP A 97 -6.15 -10.65 6.12
CA TRP A 97 -5.41 -10.58 4.87
C TRP A 97 -6.06 -9.62 3.86
N ARG A 98 -7.40 -9.67 3.75
CA ARG A 98 -8.21 -8.75 2.94
C ARG A 98 -7.96 -7.29 3.32
N LEU A 99 -8.10 -6.97 4.61
CA LEU A 99 -7.93 -5.60 5.08
C LEU A 99 -6.50 -5.11 4.92
N PHE A 100 -5.51 -5.95 5.26
CA PHE A 100 -4.09 -5.64 5.04
C PHE A 100 -3.80 -5.34 3.56
N THR A 101 -4.26 -6.20 2.66
CA THR A 101 -4.07 -6.02 1.21
C THR A 101 -4.64 -4.68 0.73
N LEU A 102 -5.88 -4.35 1.09
CA LEU A 102 -6.49 -3.09 0.71
C LEU A 102 -5.74 -1.88 1.29
N CYS A 103 -5.35 -1.93 2.56
CA CYS A 103 -4.61 -0.85 3.21
C CYS A 103 -3.23 -0.63 2.58
N ILE A 104 -2.47 -1.68 2.30
CA ILE A 104 -1.12 -1.54 1.72
C ILE A 104 -1.17 -1.04 0.28
N LEU A 105 -2.20 -1.42 -0.49
CA LEU A 105 -2.41 -0.89 -1.84
C LEU A 105 -2.78 0.61 -1.81
N TYR A 106 -3.58 1.05 -0.86
CA TYR A 106 -3.91 2.47 -0.66
C TYR A 106 -2.69 3.27 -0.15
N PHE A 107 -1.87 2.67 0.71
CA PHE A 107 -0.59 3.26 1.11
C PHE A 107 0.32 3.49 -0.10
N ALA A 108 0.40 2.50 -1.02
CA ALA A 108 1.18 2.60 -2.26
C ALA A 108 0.72 3.74 -3.18
N GLN A 109 -0.56 4.12 -3.15
CA GLN A 109 -1.07 5.30 -3.88
C GLN A 109 -0.66 6.61 -3.20
N GLY A 110 -0.73 6.63 -1.87
CA GLY A 110 -0.39 7.82 -1.09
C GLY A 110 1.08 8.21 -1.20
N LEU A 111 1.96 7.22 -1.27
CA LEU A 111 3.41 7.42 -1.26
C LEU A 111 3.92 8.29 -2.43
N PRO A 112 3.65 7.98 -3.72
CA PRO A 112 4.06 8.83 -4.84
C PRO A 112 3.34 10.17 -4.86
N TRP A 113 2.09 10.22 -4.43
CA TRP A 113 1.35 11.48 -4.34
C TRP A 113 2.00 12.43 -3.34
N GLY A 114 2.34 11.96 -2.14
CA GLY A 114 3.04 12.74 -1.12
C GLY A 114 4.42 13.18 -1.60
N PHE A 115 5.17 12.28 -2.24
CA PHE A 115 6.46 12.59 -2.82
C PHE A 115 6.34 13.70 -3.88
N ALA A 116 5.48 13.54 -4.86
CA ALA A 116 5.32 14.54 -5.91
C ALA A 116 4.88 15.89 -5.34
N SER A 117 3.79 15.93 -4.57
CA SER A 117 3.14 17.17 -4.15
C SER A 117 3.88 17.95 -3.05
N VAL A 118 4.75 17.31 -2.29
CA VAL A 118 5.49 17.96 -1.19
C VAL A 118 6.98 17.91 -1.44
N THR A 119 7.57 16.71 -1.44
CA THR A 119 9.03 16.53 -1.51
C THR A 119 9.60 17.06 -2.82
N PHE A 120 9.04 16.61 -3.95
CA PHE A 120 9.55 16.95 -5.27
C PHE A 120 9.24 18.41 -5.65
N ALA A 121 8.06 18.90 -5.27
CA ALA A 121 7.72 20.30 -5.46
C ALA A 121 8.70 21.24 -4.74
N ALA A 122 8.97 20.97 -3.46
CA ALA A 122 9.94 21.75 -2.69
C ALA A 122 11.35 21.67 -3.31
N TYR A 123 11.79 20.46 -3.67
CA TYR A 123 13.08 20.26 -4.34
C TYR A 123 13.22 21.10 -5.62
N LEU A 124 12.21 21.13 -6.49
CA LEU A 124 12.26 21.90 -7.74
C LEU A 124 12.37 23.41 -7.45
N VAL A 125 11.57 23.93 -6.52
CA VAL A 125 11.61 25.35 -6.14
C VAL A 125 12.95 25.73 -5.52
N ASP A 126 13.47 24.90 -4.61
CA ASP A 126 14.76 25.13 -3.96
C ASP A 126 15.95 25.12 -4.96
N ASN A 127 15.78 24.41 -6.09
CA ASN A 127 16.76 24.37 -7.17
C ASN A 127 16.50 25.40 -8.30
N GLY A 128 15.62 26.36 -8.04
CA GLY A 128 15.43 27.54 -8.91
C GLY A 128 14.41 27.37 -10.02
N VAL A 129 13.62 26.27 -10.05
CA VAL A 129 12.50 26.14 -10.99
C VAL A 129 11.41 27.13 -10.60
N ALA A 130 10.90 27.90 -11.58
CA ALA A 130 9.88 28.90 -11.31
C ALA A 130 8.61 28.25 -10.78
N ILE A 131 7.99 28.88 -9.78
CA ILE A 131 6.74 28.37 -9.13
C ILE A 131 5.64 28.15 -10.17
N GLY A 132 5.58 28.98 -11.23
CA GLY A 132 4.63 28.84 -12.33
C GLY A 132 4.81 27.50 -13.09
N ASP A 133 6.05 27.10 -13.37
CA ASP A 133 6.36 25.84 -14.06
C ASP A 133 6.04 24.63 -13.18
N VAL A 134 6.33 24.73 -11.88
CA VAL A 134 5.95 23.70 -10.90
C VAL A 134 4.42 23.56 -10.83
N ALA A 135 3.68 24.67 -10.85
CA ALA A 135 2.22 24.65 -10.86
C ALA A 135 1.65 24.00 -12.15
N ILE A 136 2.25 24.28 -13.31
CA ILE A 136 1.87 23.65 -14.59
C ILE A 136 2.17 22.15 -14.56
N LEU A 137 3.32 21.75 -14.03
CA LEU A 137 3.67 20.33 -13.82
C LEU A 137 2.56 19.64 -13.02
N PHE A 138 2.18 20.17 -11.84
CA PHE A 138 1.15 19.57 -11.00
C PHE A 138 -0.22 19.52 -11.65
N ALA A 139 -0.62 20.60 -12.34
CA ALA A 139 -1.87 20.60 -13.07
C ALA A 139 -1.92 19.50 -14.14
N THR A 140 -0.82 19.31 -14.87
CA THR A 140 -0.69 18.26 -15.89
C THR A 140 -0.72 16.86 -15.27
N VAL A 141 0.05 16.65 -14.21
CA VAL A 141 0.17 15.35 -13.53
C VAL A 141 -1.15 14.93 -12.83
N ALA A 142 -2.01 15.90 -12.49
CA ALA A 142 -3.32 15.63 -11.92
C ALA A 142 -4.39 15.20 -12.95
N LEU A 143 -4.19 15.44 -14.24
CA LEU A 143 -5.18 15.11 -15.28
C LEU A 143 -5.64 13.65 -15.28
N PRO A 144 -4.77 12.63 -15.14
CA PRO A 144 -5.20 11.23 -15.10
C PRO A 144 -6.20 10.94 -13.96
N TRP A 145 -6.08 11.63 -12.83
CA TRP A 145 -7.02 11.50 -11.71
C TRP A 145 -8.38 12.12 -12.01
N THR A 146 -8.41 13.19 -12.80
CA THR A 146 -9.67 13.81 -13.25
C THR A 146 -10.44 12.89 -14.19
N PHE A 147 -9.74 12.15 -15.03
CA PHE A 147 -10.32 11.24 -16.02
C PHE A 147 -10.34 9.77 -15.57
N LYS A 148 -10.08 9.47 -14.29
CA LYS A 148 -10.00 8.09 -13.78
C LYS A 148 -11.29 7.27 -14.00
N TRP A 149 -12.44 7.92 -14.17
CA TRP A 149 -13.71 7.26 -14.45
C TRP A 149 -13.70 6.42 -15.75
N ILE A 150 -12.81 6.72 -16.70
CA ILE A 150 -12.60 5.95 -17.93
C ILE A 150 -12.12 4.53 -17.61
N TRP A 151 -11.38 4.36 -16.51
CA TRP A 151 -10.85 3.06 -16.10
C TRP A 151 -11.95 2.10 -15.61
N GLY A 152 -13.06 2.60 -15.06
CA GLY A 152 -14.16 1.74 -14.60
C GLY A 152 -14.63 0.77 -15.68
N PRO A 153 -15.16 1.24 -16.82
CA PRO A 153 -15.55 0.37 -17.93
C PRO A 153 -14.44 -0.54 -18.45
N VAL A 154 -13.17 -0.07 -18.46
CA VAL A 154 -12.03 -0.88 -18.93
C VAL A 154 -11.76 -2.04 -17.98
N VAL A 155 -11.72 -1.76 -16.67
CA VAL A 155 -11.48 -2.76 -15.62
C VAL A 155 -12.63 -3.76 -15.55
N ASP A 156 -13.87 -3.34 -15.87
CA ASP A 156 -15.05 -4.22 -15.89
C ASP A 156 -15.17 -5.06 -17.16
N ALA A 157 -14.81 -4.48 -18.32
CA ALA A 157 -14.94 -5.16 -19.60
C ALA A 157 -13.89 -6.27 -19.80
N VAL A 158 -12.68 -6.09 -19.28
CA VAL A 158 -11.60 -7.06 -19.43
C VAL A 158 -11.42 -7.83 -18.12
N ASN A 159 -12.07 -8.94 -18.02
CA ASN A 159 -12.04 -9.84 -16.88
C ASN A 159 -11.45 -11.19 -17.31
N ILE A 160 -10.42 -11.66 -16.56
CA ILE A 160 -9.86 -13.00 -16.75
C ILE A 160 -10.11 -13.80 -15.45
N PRO A 161 -11.31 -14.40 -15.30
CA PRO A 161 -11.76 -14.99 -14.03
C PRO A 161 -10.79 -16.05 -13.48
N ARG A 162 -10.03 -16.71 -14.38
CA ARG A 162 -9.07 -17.77 -14.04
C ARG A 162 -7.88 -17.26 -13.20
N TYR A 163 -7.53 -15.97 -13.31
CA TYR A 163 -6.37 -15.35 -12.62
C TYR A 163 -6.76 -14.27 -11.64
N GLY A 164 -8.05 -14.11 -11.37
CA GLY A 164 -8.62 -13.02 -10.60
C GLY A 164 -9.17 -11.91 -11.49
N ALA A 165 -10.31 -11.37 -11.11
CA ALA A 165 -11.00 -10.36 -11.91
C ALA A 165 -10.29 -9.00 -11.85
N ARG A 166 -9.79 -8.60 -10.68
CA ARG A 166 -9.23 -7.28 -10.40
C ARG A 166 -7.72 -7.28 -10.16
N ARG A 167 -7.19 -8.39 -9.66
CA ARG A 167 -5.76 -8.58 -9.35
C ARG A 167 -4.86 -8.21 -10.51
N GLN A 168 -5.19 -8.62 -11.73
CA GLN A 168 -4.40 -8.34 -12.92
C GLN A 168 -4.26 -6.84 -13.18
N TRP A 169 -5.32 -6.05 -12.99
CA TRP A 169 -5.30 -4.61 -13.17
C TRP A 169 -4.46 -3.90 -12.12
N VAL A 170 -4.61 -4.33 -10.84
CA VAL A 170 -3.77 -3.83 -9.74
C VAL A 170 -2.31 -4.14 -9.99
N LEU A 171 -1.99 -5.36 -10.45
CA LEU A 171 -0.61 -5.78 -10.73
C LEU A 171 0.00 -5.00 -11.91
N ILE A 172 -0.71 -4.89 -13.04
CA ILE A 172 -0.26 -4.13 -14.22
C ILE A 172 -0.01 -2.67 -13.84
N ALA A 173 -0.94 -2.06 -13.12
CA ALA A 173 -0.83 -0.69 -12.68
C ALA A 173 0.34 -0.48 -11.71
N GLN A 174 0.50 -1.36 -10.73
CA GLN A 174 1.60 -1.29 -9.75
C GLN A 174 2.98 -1.46 -10.43
N LEU A 175 3.11 -2.39 -11.38
CA LEU A 175 4.32 -2.54 -12.17
C LEU A 175 4.58 -1.31 -13.04
N GLY A 176 3.55 -0.76 -13.68
CA GLY A 176 3.65 0.50 -14.42
C GLY A 176 4.12 1.67 -13.57
N MET A 177 3.64 1.77 -12.32
CA MET A 177 4.10 2.78 -11.36
C MET A 177 5.59 2.60 -11.02
N VAL A 178 6.03 1.37 -10.76
CA VAL A 178 7.44 1.08 -10.47
C VAL A 178 8.33 1.41 -11.66
N LEU A 179 7.96 0.96 -12.86
CA LEU A 179 8.74 1.20 -14.07
C LEU A 179 8.85 2.70 -14.39
N THR A 180 7.74 3.43 -14.37
CA THR A 180 7.72 4.86 -14.67
C THR A 180 8.45 5.70 -13.62
N LEU A 181 8.35 5.34 -12.34
CA LEU A 181 9.14 5.99 -11.30
C LEU A 181 10.65 5.73 -11.50
N GLY A 182 11.01 4.50 -11.89
CA GLY A 182 12.40 4.12 -12.18
C GLY A 182 13.00 4.92 -13.33
N THR A 183 12.22 5.34 -14.32
CA THR A 183 12.72 6.17 -15.44
C THR A 183 13.18 7.56 -15.01
N LEU A 184 12.67 8.10 -13.87
CA LEU A 184 13.16 9.37 -13.33
C LEU A 184 14.64 9.31 -12.94
N LEU A 185 15.16 8.14 -12.57
CA LEU A 185 16.59 7.96 -12.26
C LEU A 185 17.49 8.04 -13.49
N LEU A 186 16.92 7.95 -14.69
CA LEU A 186 17.64 8.04 -15.95
C LEU A 186 17.71 9.47 -16.48
N VAL A 187 16.99 10.41 -15.88
CA VAL A 187 17.01 11.83 -16.25
C VAL A 187 18.24 12.48 -15.64
N PRO A 188 19.18 13.03 -16.43
CA PRO A 188 20.45 13.55 -15.93
C PRO A 188 20.27 14.73 -14.98
N ASP A 189 19.37 15.65 -15.31
CA ASP A 189 19.04 16.82 -14.49
C ASP A 189 17.53 17.05 -14.47
N LEU A 190 16.91 16.73 -13.34
CA LEU A 190 15.47 16.83 -13.12
C LEU A 190 14.96 18.29 -13.18
N ASN A 191 15.83 19.27 -12.93
CA ASN A 191 15.45 20.68 -12.95
C ASN A 191 15.53 21.27 -14.35
N ALA A 192 16.56 20.90 -15.10
CA ALA A 192 16.73 21.35 -16.48
C ALA A 192 15.72 20.69 -17.44
N GLU A 193 15.36 19.43 -17.17
CA GLU A 193 14.48 18.60 -18.01
C GLU A 193 13.04 18.57 -17.49
N ILE A 194 12.52 19.69 -17.00
CA ILE A 194 11.22 19.77 -16.35
C ILE A 194 10.05 19.27 -17.22
N GLU A 195 10.14 19.47 -18.55
CA GLU A 195 9.12 18.99 -19.49
C GLU A 195 9.12 17.47 -19.60
N LEU A 196 10.32 16.85 -19.68
CA LEU A 196 10.47 15.39 -19.68
C LEU A 196 9.97 14.79 -18.37
N VAL A 197 10.35 15.38 -17.24
CA VAL A 197 9.90 14.96 -15.90
C VAL A 197 8.38 15.04 -15.78
N THR A 198 7.77 16.13 -16.29
CA THR A 198 6.31 16.29 -16.32
C THR A 198 5.63 15.15 -17.10
N ARG A 199 6.16 14.80 -18.26
CA ARG A 199 5.64 13.70 -19.09
C ARG A 199 5.77 12.35 -18.37
N LEU A 200 6.91 12.07 -17.75
CA LEU A 200 7.15 10.82 -17.01
C LEU A 200 6.22 10.71 -15.81
N LEU A 201 6.03 11.78 -15.03
CA LEU A 201 5.10 11.81 -13.90
C LEU A 201 3.65 11.74 -14.36
N PHE A 202 3.29 12.32 -15.52
CA PHE A 202 1.96 12.16 -16.09
C PHE A 202 1.68 10.68 -16.41
N ILE A 203 2.60 9.99 -17.07
CA ILE A 203 2.47 8.56 -17.37
C ILE A 203 2.41 7.74 -16.08
N HIS A 204 3.24 8.08 -15.08
CA HIS A 204 3.17 7.45 -13.75
C HIS A 204 1.76 7.57 -13.13
N ASN A 205 1.14 8.75 -13.23
CA ASN A 205 -0.19 9.00 -12.68
C ASN A 205 -1.32 8.34 -13.48
N ILE A 206 -1.11 8.01 -14.76
CA ILE A 206 -2.02 7.12 -15.50
C ILE A 206 -2.09 5.76 -14.79
N PHE A 207 -0.95 5.15 -14.48
CA PHE A 207 -0.90 3.88 -13.76
C PHE A 207 -1.40 4.02 -12.32
N ALA A 208 -1.08 5.11 -11.63
CA ALA A 208 -1.56 5.35 -10.27
C ALA A 208 -3.10 5.47 -10.22
N SER A 209 -3.71 6.16 -11.18
CA SER A 209 -5.17 6.27 -11.28
C SER A 209 -5.84 4.93 -11.66
N LEU A 210 -5.21 4.13 -12.51
CA LEU A 210 -5.67 2.77 -12.83
C LEU A 210 -5.59 1.85 -11.59
N GLN A 211 -4.51 1.95 -10.82
CA GLN A 211 -4.33 1.16 -9.60
C GLN A 211 -5.38 1.51 -8.54
N ASP A 212 -5.74 2.80 -8.42
CA ASP A 212 -6.80 3.29 -7.53
C ASP A 212 -8.16 2.64 -7.92
N VAL A 213 -8.56 2.73 -9.18
CA VAL A 213 -9.81 2.14 -9.68
C VAL A 213 -9.82 0.61 -9.56
N GLY A 214 -8.71 -0.06 -9.89
CA GLY A 214 -8.59 -1.51 -9.74
C GLY A 214 -8.69 -1.95 -8.29
N THR A 215 -8.11 -1.19 -7.35
CA THR A 215 -8.19 -1.48 -5.91
C THR A 215 -9.59 -1.20 -5.35
N ASP A 216 -10.27 -0.13 -5.80
CA ASP A 216 -11.64 0.18 -5.42
C ASP A 216 -12.60 -0.92 -5.91
N ALA A 217 -12.45 -1.36 -7.16
CA ALA A 217 -13.21 -2.47 -7.71
C ALA A 217 -12.97 -3.79 -6.95
N LEU A 218 -11.71 -4.06 -6.58
CA LEU A 218 -11.36 -5.21 -5.73
C LEU A 218 -12.06 -5.11 -4.37
N ALA A 219 -12.01 -3.93 -3.72
CA ALA A 219 -12.64 -3.72 -2.42
C ALA A 219 -14.15 -3.99 -2.47
N VAL A 220 -14.84 -3.51 -3.52
CA VAL A 220 -16.29 -3.76 -3.70
C VAL A 220 -16.60 -5.25 -3.83
N GLU A 221 -15.72 -6.03 -4.46
CA GLU A 221 -15.96 -7.47 -4.68
C GLU A 221 -15.66 -8.35 -3.46
N ILE A 222 -14.68 -7.95 -2.62
CA ILE A 222 -14.21 -8.82 -1.53
C ILE A 222 -14.72 -8.40 -0.16
N LEU A 223 -15.15 -7.14 0.04
CA LEU A 223 -15.64 -6.67 1.33
C LEU A 223 -17.07 -7.14 1.59
N GLN A 224 -17.32 -7.55 2.84
CA GLN A 224 -18.67 -7.85 3.29
C GLN A 224 -19.42 -6.54 3.62
N PRO A 225 -20.76 -6.48 3.48
CA PRO A 225 -21.54 -5.25 3.70
C PRO A 225 -21.32 -4.58 5.07
N ASN A 226 -21.12 -5.40 6.12
CA ASN A 226 -20.86 -4.92 7.48
C ASN A 226 -19.43 -4.42 7.72
N GLU A 227 -18.51 -4.62 6.77
CA GLU A 227 -17.11 -4.22 6.86
C GLU A 227 -16.79 -2.96 6.07
N VAL A 228 -17.60 -2.62 5.06
CA VAL A 228 -17.32 -1.57 4.07
C VAL A 228 -16.93 -0.23 4.72
N ALA A 229 -17.73 0.23 5.68
CA ALA A 229 -17.47 1.54 6.32
C ALA A 229 -16.12 1.56 7.07
N LYS A 230 -15.82 0.50 7.81
CA LYS A 230 -14.57 0.37 8.57
C LYS A 230 -13.37 0.19 7.65
N ALA A 231 -13.48 -0.69 6.66
CA ALA A 231 -12.42 -0.92 5.68
C ALA A 231 -12.06 0.37 4.93
N ASN A 232 -13.06 1.15 4.47
CA ASN A 232 -12.82 2.44 3.84
C ASN A 232 -12.07 3.40 4.76
N GLY A 233 -12.46 3.48 6.04
CA GLY A 233 -11.74 4.30 7.02
C GLY A 233 -10.25 3.94 7.12
N PHE A 234 -9.93 2.65 7.20
CA PHE A 234 -8.54 2.17 7.26
C PHE A 234 -7.79 2.37 5.94
N MET A 235 -8.42 2.13 4.80
CA MET A 235 -7.85 2.37 3.48
C MET A 235 -7.45 3.84 3.32
N PHE A 236 -8.35 4.78 3.63
CA PHE A 236 -8.04 6.22 3.59
C PHE A 236 -6.98 6.63 4.60
N ALA A 237 -6.97 6.07 5.81
CA ALA A 237 -5.92 6.31 6.79
C ALA A 237 -4.55 5.82 6.27
N ALA A 238 -4.49 4.65 5.65
CA ALA A 238 -3.29 4.10 5.03
C ALA A 238 -2.80 4.99 3.86
N LYS A 239 -3.71 5.49 3.01
CA LYS A 239 -3.36 6.46 1.96
C LYS A 239 -2.75 7.73 2.53
N ARG A 240 -3.33 8.28 3.62
CA ARG A 240 -2.79 9.45 4.31
C ARG A 240 -1.42 9.18 4.93
N ALA A 241 -1.21 8.00 5.51
CA ALA A 241 0.09 7.58 6.01
C ALA A 241 1.13 7.53 4.86
N GLY A 242 0.75 6.98 3.71
CA GLY A 242 1.59 7.00 2.50
C GLY A 242 1.96 8.43 2.08
N ILE A 243 0.99 9.36 2.06
CA ILE A 243 1.24 10.78 1.75
C ILE A 243 2.24 11.41 2.73
N ILE A 244 2.10 11.13 4.02
CA ILE A 244 3.02 11.64 5.05
C ILE A 244 4.43 11.07 4.85
N VAL A 245 4.53 9.79 4.57
CA VAL A 245 5.84 9.16 4.30
C VAL A 245 6.46 9.75 3.04
N GLY A 246 5.75 9.78 1.92
CA GLY A 246 6.24 10.33 0.66
C GLY A 246 6.56 11.82 0.71
N GLY A 247 5.76 12.59 1.44
CA GLY A 247 5.95 14.05 1.58
C GLY A 247 6.93 14.41 2.69
N ALA A 248 6.55 14.21 3.96
CA ALA A 248 7.32 14.73 5.08
C ALA A 248 8.60 13.91 5.33
N VAL A 249 8.49 12.56 5.36
CA VAL A 249 9.63 11.70 5.72
C VAL A 249 10.68 11.72 4.61
N LEU A 250 10.26 11.51 3.36
CA LEU A 250 11.16 11.56 2.20
C LEU A 250 11.66 12.97 1.94
N GLY A 251 10.85 14.02 2.23
CA GLY A 251 11.29 15.41 2.15
C GLY A 251 12.48 15.72 3.06
N VAL A 252 12.44 15.25 4.31
CA VAL A 252 13.61 15.36 5.21
C VAL A 252 14.78 14.53 4.69
N ALA A 253 14.52 13.34 4.11
CA ALA A 253 15.59 12.50 3.58
C ALA A 253 16.34 13.13 2.40
N VAL A 254 15.67 13.94 1.56
CA VAL A 254 16.33 14.67 0.43
C VAL A 254 17.57 15.44 0.91
N THR A 255 17.51 16.08 2.07
CA THR A 255 18.62 16.87 2.62
C THR A 255 19.87 16.04 2.96
N LYS A 256 19.74 14.72 3.09
CA LYS A 256 20.81 13.80 3.49
C LYS A 256 21.32 12.93 2.36
N ILE A 257 20.41 12.42 1.52
CA ILE A 257 20.73 11.44 0.47
C ILE A 257 20.45 11.97 -0.95
N GLY A 258 20.00 13.22 -1.05
CA GLY A 258 19.61 13.84 -2.32
C GLY A 258 18.32 13.27 -2.91
N ILE A 259 17.84 13.90 -3.99
CA ILE A 259 16.59 13.52 -4.64
C ILE A 259 16.66 12.13 -5.28
N GLY A 260 17.79 11.77 -5.90
CA GLY A 260 17.99 10.44 -6.49
C GLY A 260 17.91 9.33 -5.45
N GLY A 261 18.52 9.50 -4.28
CA GLY A 261 18.45 8.55 -3.18
C GLY A 261 17.02 8.36 -2.65
N VAL A 262 16.24 9.43 -2.60
CA VAL A 262 14.82 9.38 -2.20
C VAL A 262 13.97 8.65 -3.24
N ILE A 263 14.20 8.88 -4.54
CA ILE A 263 13.52 8.12 -5.61
C ILE A 263 13.83 6.62 -5.50
N VAL A 264 15.08 6.25 -5.21
CA VAL A 264 15.48 4.84 -5.00
C VAL A 264 14.74 4.23 -3.80
N ILE A 265 14.64 4.93 -2.68
CA ILE A 265 13.88 4.44 -1.51
C ILE A 265 12.41 4.24 -1.88
N GLN A 266 11.80 5.20 -2.54
CA GLN A 266 10.39 5.10 -2.95
C GLN A 266 10.18 3.95 -3.93
N LEU A 267 11.09 3.77 -4.90
CA LEU A 267 11.08 2.67 -5.85
C LEU A 267 11.17 1.32 -5.13
N ALA A 268 12.06 1.19 -4.14
CA ALA A 268 12.20 -0.02 -3.33
C ALA A 268 10.91 -0.33 -2.55
N LEU A 269 10.30 0.69 -1.91
CA LEU A 269 9.04 0.52 -1.18
C LEU A 269 7.91 0.06 -2.11
N LEU A 270 7.73 0.70 -3.26
CA LEU A 270 6.72 0.31 -4.24
C LEU A 270 6.97 -1.09 -4.79
N SER A 271 8.25 -1.44 -5.05
CA SER A 271 8.62 -2.79 -5.53
C SER A 271 8.32 -3.88 -4.51
N ILE A 272 8.54 -3.62 -3.22
CA ILE A 272 8.15 -4.54 -2.14
C ILE A 272 6.62 -4.73 -2.12
N ILE A 273 5.86 -3.65 -2.31
CA ILE A 273 4.39 -3.73 -2.31
C ILE A 273 3.87 -4.51 -3.53
N VAL A 274 4.59 -4.58 -4.66
CA VAL A 274 4.23 -5.44 -5.80
C VAL A 274 4.07 -6.90 -5.38
N ALA A 275 4.79 -7.36 -4.35
CA ALA A 275 4.63 -8.72 -3.84
C ALA A 275 3.19 -9.03 -3.42
N VAL A 276 2.44 -8.03 -2.95
CA VAL A 276 1.04 -8.22 -2.50
C VAL A 276 0.14 -8.64 -3.67
N PRO A 277 -0.01 -7.87 -4.77
CA PRO A 277 -0.83 -8.32 -5.89
C PRO A 277 -0.25 -9.55 -6.61
N LEU A 278 1.05 -9.85 -6.46
CA LEU A 278 1.64 -11.09 -6.99
C LEU A 278 1.18 -12.33 -6.22
N THR A 279 0.99 -12.21 -4.91
CA THR A 279 0.69 -13.35 -4.03
C THR A 279 -0.76 -13.43 -3.58
N MET A 280 -1.57 -12.38 -3.76
CA MET A 280 -2.96 -12.38 -3.34
C MET A 280 -3.81 -13.30 -4.24
N VAL A 281 -4.70 -14.05 -3.61
CA VAL A 281 -5.75 -14.84 -4.24
C VAL A 281 -7.09 -14.18 -3.91
N GLU A 282 -7.86 -13.74 -4.91
CA GLU A 282 -9.13 -13.04 -4.68
C GLU A 282 -10.18 -13.96 -4.10
N ARG A 283 -10.36 -15.14 -4.69
CA ARG A 283 -11.38 -16.15 -4.34
C ARG A 283 -10.79 -17.55 -4.43
N PRO A 284 -11.35 -18.54 -3.71
CA PRO A 284 -10.95 -19.94 -3.86
C PRO A 284 -11.02 -20.38 -5.32
N GLY A 285 -10.10 -21.23 -5.74
CA GLY A 285 -10.04 -21.76 -7.11
C GLY A 285 -9.37 -20.85 -8.16
N VAL A 286 -9.01 -19.60 -7.80
CA VAL A 286 -8.27 -18.69 -8.68
C VAL A 286 -6.80 -19.07 -8.72
N LYS A 287 -6.22 -19.21 -9.93
CA LYS A 287 -4.79 -19.51 -10.12
C LYS A 287 -3.95 -18.24 -9.93
N LEU A 288 -2.83 -18.37 -9.21
CA LEU A 288 -1.86 -17.27 -9.07
C LEU A 288 -1.14 -16.96 -10.39
N PHE A 289 -0.76 -17.99 -11.14
CA PHE A 289 -0.06 -17.89 -12.41
C PHE A 289 -0.61 -18.89 -13.43
N PRO A 290 -0.38 -18.67 -14.75
CA PRO A 290 -0.82 -19.59 -15.80
C PRO A 290 -0.35 -21.03 -15.62
N TRP A 291 0.81 -21.20 -14.98
CA TRP A 291 1.45 -22.49 -14.72
C TRP A 291 1.19 -23.03 -13.30
N SER A 292 0.49 -22.28 -12.43
CA SER A 292 0.14 -22.78 -11.09
C SER A 292 -1.07 -23.69 -11.15
N LYS A 293 -1.10 -24.72 -10.29
CA LYS A 293 -2.32 -25.50 -10.06
C LYS A 293 -3.33 -24.66 -9.28
N SER A 294 -4.63 -24.81 -9.54
CA SER A 294 -5.65 -24.27 -8.64
C SER A 294 -5.66 -25.06 -7.33
N GLU A 295 -6.22 -24.47 -6.28
CA GLU A 295 -6.32 -25.14 -4.98
C GLU A 295 -7.09 -26.45 -5.10
N ASP A 296 -8.14 -26.49 -5.91
CA ASP A 296 -8.93 -27.69 -6.21
C ASP A 296 -8.10 -28.74 -6.96
N GLU A 297 -7.29 -28.36 -7.96
CA GLU A 297 -6.39 -29.27 -8.67
C GLU A 297 -5.25 -29.77 -7.77
N TRP A 298 -4.83 -29.02 -6.78
CA TRP A 298 -3.81 -29.41 -5.82
C TRP A 298 -4.38 -30.48 -4.85
N TRP A 299 -5.59 -30.28 -4.31
CA TRP A 299 -6.26 -31.28 -3.48
C TRP A 299 -6.48 -32.60 -4.23
N LEU A 300 -6.97 -32.54 -5.46
CA LEU A 300 -7.14 -33.73 -6.31
C LEU A 300 -5.80 -34.44 -6.53
N SER A 301 -4.70 -33.71 -6.72
CA SER A 301 -3.38 -34.34 -6.91
C SER A 301 -2.83 -35.01 -5.65
N ILE A 302 -3.25 -34.59 -4.44
CA ILE A 302 -2.88 -35.24 -3.18
C ILE A 302 -3.72 -36.50 -2.97
N THR A 303 -5.02 -36.44 -3.19
CA THR A 303 -5.93 -37.58 -3.04
C THR A 303 -5.60 -38.70 -4.03
N ASP A 304 -5.18 -38.36 -5.26
CA ASP A 304 -4.70 -39.35 -6.23
C ASP A 304 -3.34 -39.96 -5.85
N ALA A 305 -2.48 -39.20 -5.14
CA ALA A 305 -1.17 -39.70 -4.69
C ALA A 305 -1.27 -40.69 -3.52
N ASP A 306 -2.31 -40.59 -2.70
CA ASP A 306 -2.56 -41.49 -1.56
C ASP A 306 -3.26 -42.81 -1.96
N GLY A 307 -3.48 -43.06 -3.25
CA GLY A 307 -3.82 -44.37 -3.79
C GLY A 307 -5.19 -44.97 -3.41
N ASN A 308 -6.11 -44.17 -2.94
CA ASN A 308 -7.48 -44.64 -2.69
C ASN A 308 -8.36 -44.45 -3.93
N ASN A 309 -8.12 -45.26 -4.96
CA ASN A 309 -9.08 -45.57 -6.00
C ASN A 309 -10.12 -46.56 -5.44
N GLU A 310 -11.10 -46.07 -4.72
CA GLU A 310 -12.36 -46.84 -4.59
C GLU A 310 -13.11 -46.66 -5.91
N GLU A 311 -12.96 -47.70 -6.76
CA GLU A 311 -13.75 -47.87 -7.97
C GLU A 311 -15.24 -47.73 -7.64
N GLY A 312 -15.88 -46.76 -8.28
CA GLY A 312 -17.30 -46.53 -8.18
C GLY A 312 -18.09 -47.79 -8.52
N GLN A 313 -18.79 -48.32 -7.54
CA GLN A 313 -19.91 -49.21 -7.79
C GLN A 313 -21.06 -48.38 -8.39
N GLU A 314 -21.33 -48.63 -9.68
CA GLU A 314 -22.60 -48.25 -10.33
C GLU A 314 -23.79 -48.83 -9.54
N PRO A 315 -24.85 -48.05 -9.25
CA PRO A 315 -26.07 -48.62 -8.74
C PRO A 315 -26.77 -49.39 -9.85
N THR A 316 -26.75 -50.69 -9.75
CA THR A 316 -27.61 -51.57 -10.55
C THR A 316 -29.05 -51.47 -10.07
N ASN A 317 -29.94 -51.11 -11.00
CA ASN A 317 -31.42 -51.21 -11.01
C ASN A 317 -32.23 -50.41 -10.03
#